data_6052a02383942e5b6b4fc77e23957e47
#
_entry.id   6052a02383942e5b6b4fc77e23957e47
#
_cell.length_a   1.000
_cell.length_b   1.000
_cell.length_c   1.000
_cell.angle_alpha   90.00
_cell.angle_beta   90.00
_cell.angle_gamma   90.00
#
_symmetry.space_group_name_H-M   'P 1'
#
loop_
_entity.id
_entity.type
_entity.pdbx_description
1 polymer ?
#
loop_
_entity_poly.entity_id
_entity_poly.type
_entity_poly.pdbx_seq_one_letter_code
_entity_poly.pdbx_strand_id
1 'polypeptide(L)'
;LPQLADRFPETNIIVRPHPSENHHAWYEAANHKQNVKIIYEGNVVPWLMAAETVIHNSCTTAVESFLLDKIALAYCPVKSDAFDHALPNGLSMQCASLQQLLEKVAESLRDTHPMNAVNQMQYHDLAKRHLASFESEFASERIAQILQELCKKPRHQVSILSRVAGV
;
A
#
# COMPACT_ATOMS: atom_id res chain seq x y z
N LEU A 1 -16.51 8.95 -0.08
CA LEU A 1 -15.87 9.75 0.95
C LEU A 1 -16.90 10.44 1.87
N PRO A 2 -17.96 11.16 1.39
CA PRO A 2 -18.92 11.82 2.29
C PRO A 2 -19.56 10.89 3.31
N GLN A 3 -20.04 9.72 2.89
CA GLN A 3 -20.68 8.75 3.80
C GLN A 3 -19.73 8.26 4.91
N LEU A 4 -18.44 8.12 4.60
CA LEU A 4 -17.43 7.76 5.60
C LEU A 4 -17.27 8.89 6.62
N ALA A 5 -17.17 10.14 6.15
CA ALA A 5 -17.06 11.32 7.00
C ALA A 5 -18.26 11.51 7.91
N ASP A 6 -19.47 11.29 7.38
CA ASP A 6 -20.71 11.40 8.14
C ASP A 6 -20.87 10.28 9.19
N ARG A 7 -20.38 9.09 8.88
CA ARG A 7 -20.47 7.94 9.79
C ARG A 7 -19.49 8.04 10.96
N PHE A 8 -18.34 8.73 10.77
CA PHE A 8 -17.29 8.88 11.75
C PHE A 8 -16.89 10.35 11.95
N PRO A 9 -17.80 11.19 12.49
CA PRO A 9 -17.59 12.64 12.56
C PRO A 9 -16.41 13.04 13.46
N GLU A 10 -16.09 12.21 14.48
CA GLU A 10 -15.01 12.45 15.42
C GLU A 10 -13.64 11.90 14.93
N THR A 11 -13.63 11.26 13.76
CA THR A 11 -12.41 10.66 13.20
C THR A 11 -11.84 11.56 12.11
N ASN A 12 -10.56 11.89 12.19
CA ASN A 12 -9.88 12.61 11.11
C ASN A 12 -9.63 11.67 9.92
N ILE A 13 -10.10 12.05 8.77
CA ILE A 13 -9.92 11.34 7.49
C ILE A 13 -8.90 12.11 6.66
N ILE A 14 -7.74 11.51 6.44
CA ILE A 14 -6.69 12.07 5.59
C ILE A 14 -6.76 11.37 4.24
N VAL A 15 -7.03 12.13 3.19
CA VAL A 15 -6.98 11.65 1.81
C VAL A 15 -5.62 12.02 1.23
N ARG A 16 -4.91 11.02 0.73
CA ARG A 16 -3.63 11.20 0.05
C ARG A 16 -3.75 10.74 -1.41
N PRO A 17 -4.13 11.65 -2.32
CA PRO A 17 -4.22 11.34 -3.74
C PRO A 17 -2.87 10.89 -4.30
N HIS A 18 -2.91 10.02 -5.31
CA HIS A 18 -1.70 9.73 -6.08
C HIS A 18 -1.21 10.99 -6.81
N PRO A 19 0.11 11.23 -6.96
CA PRO A 19 0.61 12.44 -7.63
C PRO A 19 0.10 12.67 -9.05
N SER A 20 -0.31 11.60 -9.76
CA SER A 20 -0.87 11.67 -11.12
C SER A 20 -2.39 11.84 -11.15
N GLU A 21 -3.08 11.80 -10.01
CA GLU A 21 -4.54 11.97 -9.95
C GLU A 21 -4.96 13.43 -10.06
N ASN A 22 -6.20 13.64 -10.50
CA ASN A 22 -6.83 14.94 -10.42
C ASN A 22 -7.28 15.24 -8.99
N HIS A 23 -6.50 16.04 -8.28
CA HIS A 23 -6.77 16.37 -6.88
C HIS A 23 -8.10 17.12 -6.68
N HIS A 24 -8.58 17.85 -7.71
CA HIS A 24 -9.85 18.59 -7.64
C HIS A 24 -11.04 17.69 -7.33
N ALA A 25 -11.07 16.48 -7.90
CA ALA A 25 -12.11 15.50 -7.62
C ALA A 25 -12.19 15.11 -6.13
N TRP A 26 -11.06 15.10 -5.45
CA TRP A 26 -11.02 14.79 -4.01
C TRP A 26 -11.55 15.95 -3.16
N TYR A 27 -11.26 17.20 -3.53
CA TYR A 27 -11.84 18.38 -2.86
C TYR A 27 -13.36 18.43 -3.04
N GLU A 28 -13.86 18.16 -4.24
CA GLU A 28 -15.30 18.05 -4.49
C GLU A 28 -15.92 16.90 -3.68
N ALA A 29 -15.28 15.72 -3.66
CA ALA A 29 -15.77 14.59 -2.89
C ALA A 29 -15.73 14.80 -1.38
N ALA A 30 -14.82 15.63 -0.88
CA ALA A 30 -14.78 16.03 0.53
C ALA A 30 -15.99 16.87 0.94
N ASN A 31 -16.60 17.63 0.01
CA ASN A 31 -17.83 18.39 0.18
C ASN A 31 -17.85 19.20 1.49
N HIS A 32 -16.77 19.94 1.76
CA HIS A 32 -16.59 20.79 2.96
C HIS A 32 -16.71 20.04 4.30
N LYS A 33 -16.53 18.73 4.34
CA LYS A 33 -16.52 17.95 5.60
C LYS A 33 -15.35 18.39 6.48
N GLN A 34 -15.65 18.81 7.71
CA GLN A 34 -14.66 19.36 8.64
C GLN A 34 -13.59 18.34 9.08
N ASN A 35 -13.98 17.07 9.12
CA ASN A 35 -13.12 15.96 9.51
C ASN A 35 -12.34 15.34 8.33
N VAL A 36 -12.42 15.91 7.11
CA VAL A 36 -11.69 15.43 5.92
C VAL A 36 -10.63 16.45 5.53
N LYS A 37 -9.40 15.97 5.31
CA LYS A 37 -8.28 16.76 4.81
C LYS A 37 -7.62 16.08 3.63
N ILE A 38 -7.37 16.84 2.56
CA ILE A 38 -6.64 16.40 1.37
C ILE A 38 -5.20 16.84 1.53
N ILE A 39 -4.26 15.90 1.72
CA ILE A 39 -2.85 16.18 1.96
C ILE A 39 -2.01 15.26 1.09
N TYR A 40 -1.25 15.80 0.17
CA TYR A 40 -0.42 15.02 -0.77
C TYR A 40 1.08 15.33 -0.67
N GLU A 41 1.46 16.16 0.31
CA GLU A 41 2.85 16.54 0.53
C GLU A 41 3.59 15.55 1.43
N GLY A 42 4.89 15.45 1.23
CA GLY A 42 5.79 14.66 2.06
C GLY A 42 5.69 13.15 1.86
N ASN A 43 6.52 12.44 2.62
CA ASN A 43 6.57 10.99 2.60
C ASN A 43 5.28 10.39 3.20
N VAL A 44 4.83 9.24 2.65
CA VAL A 44 3.62 8.54 3.13
C VAL A 44 3.83 7.81 4.45
N VAL A 45 5.03 7.32 4.73
CA VAL A 45 5.34 6.45 5.88
C VAL A 45 4.92 7.06 7.23
N PRO A 46 5.23 8.32 7.57
CA PRO A 46 4.76 8.91 8.83
C PRO A 46 3.23 8.94 8.97
N TRP A 47 2.51 9.10 7.84
CA TRP A 47 1.04 9.07 7.84
C TRP A 47 0.50 7.69 8.10
N LEU A 48 1.12 6.65 7.49
CA LEU A 48 0.76 5.25 7.75
C LEU A 48 1.02 4.87 9.21
N MET A 49 2.16 5.30 9.76
CA MET A 49 2.48 5.04 11.17
C MET A 49 1.47 5.67 12.13
N ALA A 50 0.94 6.84 11.81
CA ALA A 50 -0.04 7.56 12.62
C ALA A 50 -1.49 7.10 12.40
N ALA A 51 -1.77 6.35 11.32
CA ALA A 51 -3.12 5.90 11.00
C ALA A 51 -3.56 4.73 11.88
N GLU A 52 -4.82 4.73 12.31
CA GLU A 52 -5.48 3.58 12.94
C GLU A 52 -5.82 2.51 11.89
N THR A 53 -6.26 2.94 10.71
CA THR A 53 -6.53 2.08 9.57
C THR A 53 -6.23 2.80 8.26
N VAL A 54 -5.90 2.05 7.23
CA VAL A 54 -5.59 2.56 5.89
C VAL A 54 -6.61 2.02 4.91
N ILE A 55 -7.23 2.90 4.12
CA ILE A 55 -8.17 2.50 3.06
C ILE A 55 -7.47 2.76 1.72
N HIS A 56 -7.49 1.78 0.83
CA HIS A 56 -6.91 1.90 -0.49
C HIS A 56 -7.76 1.20 -1.55
N ASN A 57 -7.46 1.50 -2.83
CA ASN A 57 -7.96 0.75 -3.97
C ASN A 57 -6.74 0.25 -4.76
N SER A 58 -6.37 -1.01 -4.54
CA SER A 58 -5.23 -1.68 -5.23
C SER A 58 -3.89 -0.92 -5.19
N CYS A 59 -3.64 -0.12 -4.15
CA CYS A 59 -2.44 0.70 -4.03
C CYS A 59 -1.29 -0.06 -3.31
N THR A 60 -0.06 0.11 -3.78
CA THR A 60 1.15 -0.44 -3.14
C THR A 60 1.36 0.03 -1.70
N THR A 61 0.75 1.15 -1.31
CA THR A 61 0.71 1.65 0.08
C THR A 61 0.19 0.60 1.08
N ALA A 62 -0.63 -0.35 0.62
CA ALA A 62 -1.07 -1.48 1.45
C ALA A 62 0.08 -2.42 1.85
N VAL A 63 1.08 -2.58 0.98
CA VAL A 63 2.29 -3.36 1.29
C VAL A 63 3.10 -2.66 2.38
N GLU A 64 3.25 -1.33 2.27
CA GLU A 64 3.92 -0.53 3.29
C GLU A 64 3.15 -0.57 4.61
N SER A 65 1.81 -0.50 4.56
CA SER A 65 0.94 -0.64 5.74
C SER A 65 1.15 -2.00 6.42
N PHE A 66 1.18 -3.08 5.66
CA PHE A 66 1.46 -4.42 6.18
C PHE A 66 2.83 -4.49 6.88
N LEU A 67 3.89 -3.94 6.27
CA LEU A 67 5.24 -3.89 6.85
C LEU A 67 5.34 -3.03 8.12
N LEU A 68 4.37 -2.14 8.34
CA LEU A 68 4.25 -1.28 9.52
C LEU A 68 3.23 -1.81 10.55
N ASP A 69 2.77 -3.06 10.39
CA ASP A 69 1.73 -3.68 11.22
C ASP A 69 0.43 -2.86 11.31
N LYS A 70 0.08 -2.19 10.20
CA LYS A 70 -1.14 -1.38 10.09
C LYS A 70 -2.23 -2.14 9.36
N ILE A 71 -3.46 -1.94 9.82
CA ILE A 71 -4.65 -2.49 9.18
C ILE A 71 -4.89 -1.78 7.86
N ALA A 72 -4.93 -2.56 6.78
CA ALA A 72 -5.29 -2.07 5.46
C ALA A 72 -6.63 -2.67 5.00
N LEU A 73 -7.50 -1.82 4.46
CA LEU A 73 -8.81 -2.17 3.89
C LEU A 73 -8.76 -1.90 2.38
N ALA A 74 -8.91 -2.95 1.58
CA ALA A 74 -8.99 -2.85 0.13
C ALA A 74 -10.44 -2.60 -0.28
N TYR A 75 -10.79 -1.38 -0.62
CA TYR A 75 -12.12 -1.02 -1.10
C TYR A 75 -12.18 -1.14 -2.63
N CYS A 76 -12.65 -2.30 -3.10
CA CYS A 76 -12.76 -2.64 -4.52
C CYS A 76 -14.22 -3.00 -4.87
N PRO A 77 -15.14 -2.00 -4.95
CA PRO A 77 -16.55 -2.25 -5.26
C PRO A 77 -16.79 -2.68 -6.71
N VAL A 78 -15.84 -2.41 -7.59
CA VAL A 78 -15.85 -2.83 -8.99
C VAL A 78 -14.61 -3.68 -9.24
N LYS A 79 -14.78 -4.88 -9.75
CA LYS A 79 -13.69 -5.77 -10.13
C LYS A 79 -13.10 -5.37 -11.48
N SER A 80 -11.76 -5.35 -11.57
CA SER A 80 -11.06 -5.01 -12.81
C SER A 80 -9.72 -5.73 -12.89
N ASP A 81 -9.57 -6.64 -13.85
CA ASP A 81 -8.31 -7.35 -14.08
C ASP A 81 -7.15 -6.42 -14.45
N ALA A 82 -7.47 -5.22 -15.00
CA ALA A 82 -6.47 -4.24 -15.39
C ALA A 82 -5.95 -3.38 -14.21
N PHE A 83 -6.77 -3.20 -13.16
CA PHE A 83 -6.46 -2.29 -12.06
C PHE A 83 -6.36 -2.98 -10.69
N ASP A 84 -6.83 -4.23 -10.58
CA ASP A 84 -6.77 -4.98 -9.33
C ASP A 84 -5.39 -5.65 -9.18
N HIS A 85 -4.58 -5.15 -8.27
CA HIS A 85 -3.26 -5.70 -7.97
C HIS A 85 -3.36 -6.75 -6.86
N ALA A 86 -2.94 -7.99 -7.18
CA ALA A 86 -3.10 -9.14 -6.31
C ALA A 86 -2.37 -8.99 -4.97
N LEU A 87 -1.14 -8.46 -4.97
CA LEU A 87 -0.35 -8.36 -3.74
C LEU A 87 -0.92 -7.34 -2.74
N PRO A 88 -1.15 -6.05 -3.08
CA PRO A 88 -1.74 -5.11 -2.13
C PRO A 88 -3.11 -5.54 -1.64
N ASN A 89 -3.96 -6.03 -2.55
CA ASN A 89 -5.29 -6.49 -2.20
C ASN A 89 -5.24 -7.76 -1.33
N GLY A 90 -4.31 -8.67 -1.60
CA GLY A 90 -4.11 -9.90 -0.85
C GLY A 90 -3.53 -9.70 0.57
N LEU A 91 -2.87 -8.56 0.82
CA LEU A 91 -2.36 -8.15 2.14
C LEU A 91 -3.36 -7.29 2.92
N SER A 92 -4.61 -7.19 2.46
CA SER A 92 -5.62 -6.30 3.01
C SER A 92 -6.95 -7.01 3.22
N MET A 93 -7.74 -6.50 4.14
CA MET A 93 -9.12 -6.96 4.34
C MET A 93 -9.99 -6.41 3.22
N GLN A 94 -10.63 -7.31 2.47
CA GLN A 94 -11.43 -6.95 1.29
C GLN A 94 -12.77 -6.33 1.67
N CYS A 95 -13.13 -5.25 1.01
CA CYS A 95 -14.43 -4.58 1.10
C CYS A 95 -15.00 -4.39 -0.30
N ALA A 96 -15.98 -5.20 -0.67
CA ALA A 96 -16.65 -5.14 -1.98
C ALA A 96 -17.83 -4.16 -2.02
N SER A 97 -18.23 -3.61 -0.88
CA SER A 97 -19.30 -2.62 -0.79
C SER A 97 -18.97 -1.53 0.24
N LEU A 98 -19.63 -0.37 0.10
CA LEU A 98 -19.51 0.70 1.08
C LEU A 98 -19.95 0.24 2.48
N GLN A 99 -21.01 -0.56 2.57
CA GLN A 99 -21.47 -1.08 3.86
C GLN A 99 -20.37 -1.90 4.55
N GLN A 100 -19.74 -2.84 3.84
CA GLN A 100 -18.63 -3.62 4.37
C GLN A 100 -17.45 -2.73 4.80
N LEU A 101 -17.13 -1.69 4.01
CA LEU A 101 -16.09 -0.74 4.36
C LEU A 101 -16.41 -0.02 5.68
N LEU A 102 -17.63 0.52 5.84
CA LEU A 102 -18.04 1.22 7.05
C LEU A 102 -18.03 0.32 8.28
N GLU A 103 -18.45 -0.93 8.14
CA GLU A 103 -18.40 -1.95 9.19
C GLU A 103 -16.95 -2.24 9.61
N LYS A 104 -16.04 -2.47 8.65
CA LYS A 104 -14.64 -2.77 8.93
C LYS A 104 -13.89 -1.58 9.52
N VAL A 105 -14.17 -0.36 9.09
CA VAL A 105 -13.64 0.85 9.74
C VAL A 105 -14.15 0.94 11.17
N ALA A 106 -15.43 0.71 11.43
CA ALA A 106 -15.97 0.73 12.78
C ALA A 106 -15.37 -0.36 13.69
N GLU A 107 -15.03 -1.52 13.14
CA GLU A 107 -14.31 -2.58 13.85
C GLU A 107 -12.88 -2.12 14.20
N SER A 108 -12.12 -1.60 13.23
CA SER A 108 -10.74 -1.18 13.43
C SER A 108 -10.59 0.00 14.40
N LEU A 109 -11.57 0.89 14.47
CA LEU A 109 -11.58 2.00 15.44
C LEU A 109 -11.93 1.58 16.88
N ARG A 110 -12.55 0.40 17.06
CA ARG A 110 -12.88 -0.14 18.39
C ARG A 110 -11.81 -1.08 18.94
N ASP A 111 -11.13 -1.79 18.06
CA ASP A 111 -10.14 -2.78 18.41
C ASP A 111 -8.82 -2.48 17.67
N THR A 112 -7.75 -2.33 18.41
CA THR A 112 -6.42 -2.07 17.86
C THR A 112 -5.82 -3.30 17.13
N HIS A 113 -6.46 -4.50 17.24
CA HIS A 113 -5.99 -5.74 16.62
C HIS A 113 -7.11 -6.58 15.99
N PRO A 114 -7.87 -6.05 15.01
CA PRO A 114 -8.98 -6.79 14.40
C PRO A 114 -8.55 -7.99 13.53
N MET A 115 -7.24 -8.16 13.29
CA MET A 115 -6.74 -9.31 12.54
C MET A 115 -6.61 -10.54 13.44
N ASN A 116 -7.34 -11.61 13.10
CA ASN A 116 -7.15 -12.89 13.75
C ASN A 116 -5.83 -13.57 13.30
N ALA A 117 -5.33 -14.51 14.10
CA ALA A 117 -4.07 -15.21 13.84
C ALA A 117 -4.02 -15.94 12.46
N VAL A 118 -5.18 -16.38 11.95
CA VAL A 118 -5.28 -17.06 10.64
C VAL A 118 -5.00 -16.09 9.50
N ASN A 119 -5.58 -14.89 9.56
CA ASN A 119 -5.34 -13.86 8.55
C ASN A 119 -3.87 -13.39 8.57
N GLN A 120 -3.29 -13.23 9.76
CA GLN A 120 -1.87 -12.88 9.88
C GLN A 120 -0.96 -13.90 9.21
N MET A 121 -1.21 -15.21 9.42
CA MET A 121 -0.41 -16.27 8.79
C MET A 121 -0.53 -16.22 7.26
N GLN A 122 -1.73 -16.06 6.72
CA GLN A 122 -1.94 -15.98 5.28
C GLN A 122 -1.25 -14.76 4.65
N TYR A 123 -1.29 -13.60 5.32
CA TYR A 123 -0.62 -12.39 4.86
C TYR A 123 0.90 -12.54 4.91
N HIS A 124 1.44 -13.14 5.95
CA HIS A 124 2.88 -13.45 6.04
C HIS A 124 3.34 -14.38 4.92
N ASP A 125 2.60 -15.45 4.64
CA ASP A 125 2.92 -16.38 3.56
C ASP A 125 2.88 -15.72 2.17
N LEU A 126 1.92 -14.81 1.97
CA LEU A 126 1.85 -14.02 0.74
C LEU A 126 3.04 -13.06 0.63
N ALA A 127 3.35 -12.34 1.71
CA ALA A 127 4.47 -11.41 1.76
C ALA A 127 5.80 -12.12 1.47
N LYS A 128 6.09 -13.24 2.10
CA LYS A 128 7.31 -14.04 1.88
C LYS A 128 7.51 -14.47 0.43
N ARG A 129 6.42 -14.76 -0.28
CA ARG A 129 6.50 -15.15 -1.70
C ARG A 129 6.79 -13.99 -2.65
N HIS A 130 6.44 -12.76 -2.26
CA HIS A 130 6.49 -11.60 -3.15
C HIS A 130 7.49 -10.52 -2.73
N LEU A 131 7.87 -10.48 -1.46
CA LEU A 131 8.79 -9.48 -0.93
C LEU A 131 10.15 -10.12 -0.66
N ALA A 132 11.13 -9.80 -1.49
CA ALA A 132 12.50 -10.21 -1.24
C ALA A 132 13.03 -9.52 0.02
N SER A 133 13.72 -10.30 0.88
CA SER A 133 14.29 -9.80 2.13
C SER A 133 13.26 -9.35 3.19
N PHE A 134 12.07 -9.95 3.16
CA PHE A 134 11.02 -9.65 4.13
C PHE A 134 11.45 -9.92 5.60
N GLU A 135 12.27 -10.96 5.82
CA GLU A 135 12.79 -11.34 7.13
C GLU A 135 14.33 -11.41 7.18
N SER A 136 15.02 -10.77 6.23
CA SER A 136 16.47 -10.89 6.07
C SER A 136 17.12 -9.54 5.74
N GLU A 137 18.35 -9.57 5.22
CA GLU A 137 19.14 -8.41 4.83
C GLU A 137 18.38 -7.44 3.90
N PHE A 138 18.53 -6.15 4.13
CA PHE A 138 17.88 -5.13 3.32
C PHE A 138 18.27 -5.20 1.83
N ALA A 139 17.33 -4.89 0.95
CA ALA A 139 17.59 -4.88 -0.50
C ALA A 139 18.73 -3.93 -0.87
N SER A 140 18.89 -2.81 -0.16
CA SER A 140 20.00 -1.85 -0.35
C SER A 140 21.38 -2.48 -0.06
N GLU A 141 21.47 -3.31 0.97
CA GLU A 141 22.71 -4.02 1.34
C GLU A 141 23.09 -5.05 0.26
N ARG A 142 22.10 -5.84 -0.18
CA ARG A 142 22.30 -6.80 -1.28
C ARG A 142 22.73 -6.13 -2.58
N ILE A 143 22.09 -5.01 -2.92
CA ILE A 143 22.49 -4.22 -4.11
C ILE A 143 23.92 -3.71 -3.97
N ALA A 144 24.29 -3.17 -2.81
CA ALA A 144 25.64 -2.70 -2.55
C ALA A 144 26.68 -3.81 -2.67
N GLN A 145 26.41 -5.00 -2.16
CA GLN A 145 27.29 -6.17 -2.29
C GLN A 145 27.47 -6.58 -3.76
N ILE A 146 26.36 -6.69 -4.52
CA ILE A 146 26.43 -7.01 -5.95
C ILE A 146 27.26 -5.98 -6.72
N LEU A 147 27.04 -4.69 -6.46
CA LEU A 147 27.82 -3.62 -7.10
C LEU A 147 29.30 -3.71 -6.74
N GLN A 148 29.66 -3.99 -5.49
CA GLN A 148 31.04 -4.18 -5.05
C GLN A 148 31.71 -5.38 -5.76
N GLU A 149 30.98 -6.48 -5.91
CA GLU A 149 31.48 -7.64 -6.65
C GLU A 149 31.71 -7.34 -8.13
N LEU A 150 30.78 -6.62 -8.76
CA LEU A 150 30.90 -6.20 -10.16
C LEU A 150 32.09 -5.26 -10.36
N CYS A 151 32.35 -4.35 -9.43
CA CYS A 151 33.48 -3.44 -9.47
C CYS A 151 34.85 -4.16 -9.32
N LYS A 152 34.89 -5.33 -8.67
CA LYS A 152 36.13 -6.14 -8.55
C LYS A 152 36.46 -6.92 -9.82
N LYS A 153 35.49 -7.13 -10.73
CA LYS A 153 35.71 -7.84 -11.99
C LYS A 153 36.50 -6.96 -12.96
N PRO A 154 37.60 -7.47 -13.61
CA PRO A 154 38.34 -6.73 -14.61
C PRO A 154 37.40 -6.29 -15.75
N ARG A 155 37.55 -5.05 -16.21
CA ARG A 155 36.71 -4.45 -17.28
C ARG A 155 36.67 -5.29 -18.57
N HIS A 156 37.67 -6.13 -18.84
CA HIS A 156 37.70 -7.02 -20.01
C HIS A 156 36.71 -8.23 -19.92
N GLN A 157 36.13 -8.52 -18.78
CA GLN A 157 35.12 -9.59 -18.66
C GLN A 157 33.66 -9.06 -18.69
N VAL A 158 33.47 -7.76 -18.73
CA VAL A 158 32.18 -7.18 -19.10
C VAL A 158 32.11 -7.18 -20.63
N SER A 159 32.00 -8.36 -21.22
CA SER A 159 31.51 -8.50 -22.58
C SER A 159 30.12 -7.94 -22.61
N ILE A 160 30.00 -6.70 -23.05
CA ILE A 160 28.74 -6.18 -23.56
C ILE A 160 28.38 -7.15 -24.68
N LEU A 161 27.46 -8.02 -24.44
CA LEU A 161 26.74 -8.75 -25.47
C LEU A 161 25.89 -7.74 -26.25
N SER A 162 26.58 -6.81 -26.93
CA SER A 162 26.09 -6.12 -28.11
C SER A 162 26.18 -7.12 -29.27
N ARG A 163 25.22 -8.03 -29.29
CA ARG A 163 24.84 -8.75 -30.49
C ARG A 163 23.33 -8.84 -30.54
N VAL A 164 22.72 -7.73 -30.78
CA VAL A 164 21.64 -7.72 -31.75
C VAL A 164 22.33 -7.61 -33.11
N ALA A 165 22.82 -8.73 -33.59
CA ALA A 165 23.03 -8.91 -35.02
C ALA A 165 21.64 -9.28 -35.54
N GLY A 166 21.01 -8.45 -36.30
CA GLY A 166 20.96 -8.58 -37.76
C GLY A 166 20.02 -9.68 -38.18
N VAL A 167 18.94 -9.35 -38.65
CA VAL A 167 18.31 -9.44 -39.98
C VAL A 167 16.92 -8.87 -39.87
#